data_470ff9b9c550f0886d6d70bf139019a7
#
_entry.id   470ff9b9c550f0886d6d70bf139019a7
#
_cell.length_a   1.000
_cell.length_b   1.000
_cell.length_c   1.000
_cell.angle_alpha   90.00
_cell.angle_beta   90.00
_cell.angle_gamma   90.00
#
_symmetry.space_group_name_H-M   'P 1'
#
loop_
_entity.id
_entity.type
_entity.pdbx_description
1 polymer ?
#
loop_
_entity_poly.entity_id
_entity_poly.type
_entity_poly.pdbx_seq_one_letter_code
_entity_poly.pdbx_strand_id
1 'polypeptide(L)'
;MKTKLDETNLAIIKALRNGRASFRDIAADLGLSEVTVRTRAARLIEDGVLDICGQVDVEKLPGHTLALVAIKLRSPDLVGEGEVFSHLRGVVSVAVLTGRHDLILTVLLNEEFGLLDFYTNEFSKTGCLPSKPLSSIRDSA
;
A
#
# COMPACT_ATOMS: atom_id res chain seq x y z
N MET A 1 8.72 16.31 -15.76
CA MET A 1 9.02 17.46 -14.83
C MET A 1 8.20 17.20 -13.57
N LYS A 2 8.80 16.96 -12.42
CA LYS A 2 8.05 16.63 -11.18
C LYS A 2 7.21 17.84 -10.75
N THR A 3 5.93 17.63 -10.49
CA THR A 3 5.02 18.67 -9.98
C THR A 3 5.56 19.25 -8.68
N LYS A 4 5.70 20.56 -8.62
CA LYS A 4 6.09 21.25 -7.39
C LYS A 4 4.93 21.16 -6.38
N LEU A 5 5.21 20.63 -5.20
CA LEU A 5 4.26 20.61 -4.09
C LEU A 5 4.19 22.01 -3.45
N ASP A 6 3.38 22.87 -4.03
CA ASP A 6 3.03 24.19 -3.45
C ASP A 6 1.91 24.04 -2.40
N GLU A 7 1.64 25.12 -1.66
CA GLU A 7 0.58 25.15 -0.63
C GLU A 7 -0.79 24.76 -1.19
N THR A 8 -1.09 25.19 -2.42
CA THR A 8 -2.34 24.86 -3.09
C THR A 8 -2.46 23.36 -3.39
N ASN A 9 -1.38 22.74 -3.88
CA ASN A 9 -1.35 21.29 -4.12
C ASN A 9 -1.52 20.50 -2.82
N LEU A 10 -0.88 20.95 -1.74
CA LEU A 10 -1.04 20.31 -0.42
C LEU A 10 -2.47 20.46 0.12
N ALA A 11 -3.10 21.61 -0.09
CA ALA A 11 -4.50 21.84 0.30
C ALA A 11 -5.45 20.93 -0.49
N ILE A 12 -5.25 20.77 -1.80
CA ILE A 12 -6.03 19.87 -2.65
C ILE A 12 -5.86 18.40 -2.19
N ILE A 13 -4.63 17.94 -1.91
CA ILE A 13 -4.37 16.59 -1.41
C ILE A 13 -5.10 16.37 -0.07
N LYS A 14 -5.03 17.33 0.84
CA LYS A 14 -5.72 17.25 2.14
C LYS A 14 -7.25 17.16 1.99
N ALA A 15 -7.83 17.93 1.07
CA ALA A 15 -9.26 17.92 0.79
C ALA A 15 -9.70 16.57 0.17
N LEU A 16 -8.88 16.00 -0.74
CA LEU A 16 -9.14 14.70 -1.37
C LEU A 16 -8.98 13.51 -0.42
N ARG A 17 -8.39 13.69 0.76
CA ARG A 17 -8.28 12.64 1.78
C ARG A 17 -9.62 11.99 2.15
N ASN A 18 -10.71 12.73 2.04
CA ASN A 18 -12.05 12.21 2.29
C ASN A 18 -12.56 11.27 1.17
N GLY A 19 -11.90 11.21 0.01
CA GLY A 19 -12.26 10.35 -1.13
C GLY A 19 -13.62 10.64 -1.79
N ARG A 20 -14.49 11.43 -1.15
CA ARG A 20 -15.84 11.77 -1.62
C ARG A 20 -16.04 13.25 -1.93
N ALA A 21 -15.08 14.10 -1.59
CA ALA A 21 -15.16 15.53 -1.88
C ALA A 21 -15.15 15.76 -3.39
N SER A 22 -16.14 16.51 -3.91
CA SER A 22 -16.15 16.87 -5.32
C SER A 22 -15.12 17.98 -5.59
N PHE A 23 -14.57 18.02 -6.80
CA PHE A 23 -13.67 19.12 -7.18
C PHE A 23 -14.34 20.51 -7.06
N ARG A 24 -15.66 20.56 -7.24
CA ARG A 24 -16.45 21.78 -7.05
C ARG A 24 -16.44 22.25 -5.59
N ASP A 25 -16.66 21.32 -4.65
CA ASP A 25 -16.68 21.65 -3.22
C ASP A 25 -15.28 22.08 -2.76
N ILE A 26 -14.24 21.34 -3.20
CA ILE A 26 -12.84 21.69 -2.92
C ILE A 26 -12.50 23.08 -3.47
N ALA A 27 -12.98 23.40 -4.67
CA ALA A 27 -12.75 24.70 -5.29
C ALA A 27 -13.41 25.82 -4.47
N ALA A 28 -14.63 25.61 -4.01
CA ALA A 28 -15.35 26.56 -3.16
C ALA A 28 -14.62 26.78 -1.82
N ASP A 29 -14.18 25.71 -1.16
CA ASP A 29 -13.48 25.78 0.12
C ASP A 29 -12.11 26.46 0.02
N LEU A 30 -11.42 26.28 -1.10
CA LEU A 30 -10.08 26.87 -1.31
C LEU A 30 -10.09 28.21 -2.04
N GLY A 31 -11.26 28.75 -2.42
CA GLY A 31 -11.37 29.98 -3.19
C GLY A 31 -10.76 29.88 -4.60
N LEU A 32 -10.83 28.69 -5.22
CA LEU A 32 -10.28 28.39 -6.54
C LEU A 32 -11.40 28.10 -7.54
N SER A 33 -11.05 28.06 -8.85
CA SER A 33 -11.96 27.53 -9.85
C SER A 33 -11.92 25.98 -9.85
N GLU A 34 -13.05 25.34 -10.18
CA GLU A 34 -13.11 23.88 -10.32
C GLU A 34 -12.10 23.37 -11.36
N VAL A 35 -11.91 24.09 -12.46
CA VAL A 35 -10.95 23.77 -13.50
C VAL A 35 -9.52 23.75 -12.95
N THR A 36 -9.19 24.72 -12.07
CA THR A 36 -7.87 24.77 -11.43
C THR A 36 -7.64 23.54 -10.54
N VAL A 37 -8.61 23.18 -9.71
CA VAL A 37 -8.51 22.01 -8.82
C VAL A 37 -8.39 20.75 -9.64
N ARG A 38 -9.22 20.55 -10.65
CA ARG A 38 -9.20 19.38 -11.55
C ARG A 38 -7.85 19.22 -12.25
N THR A 39 -7.32 20.30 -12.83
CA THR A 39 -6.06 20.29 -13.56
C THR A 39 -4.89 19.97 -12.63
N ARG A 40 -4.87 20.54 -11.43
CA ARG A 40 -3.83 20.27 -10.44
C ARG A 40 -3.89 18.84 -9.91
N ALA A 41 -5.08 18.34 -9.60
CA ALA A 41 -5.27 16.96 -9.17
C ALA A 41 -4.83 15.97 -10.25
N ALA A 42 -5.22 16.21 -11.51
CA ALA A 42 -4.79 15.37 -12.64
C ALA A 42 -3.27 15.30 -12.77
N ARG A 43 -2.58 16.45 -12.67
CA ARG A 43 -1.11 16.48 -12.70
C ARG A 43 -0.46 15.73 -11.52
N LEU A 44 -1.03 15.86 -10.32
CA LEU A 44 -0.52 15.12 -9.16
C LEU A 44 -0.65 13.61 -9.34
N ILE A 45 -1.72 13.16 -9.98
CA ILE A 45 -1.93 11.73 -10.32
C ILE A 45 -0.96 11.29 -11.42
N GLU A 46 -0.85 12.06 -12.49
CA GLU A 46 0.05 11.77 -13.61
C GLU A 46 1.53 11.68 -13.19
N ASP A 47 1.94 12.55 -12.25
CA ASP A 47 3.30 12.54 -11.69
C ASP A 47 3.49 11.49 -10.57
N GLY A 48 2.48 10.67 -10.26
CA GLY A 48 2.55 9.63 -9.23
C GLY A 48 2.66 10.16 -7.79
N VAL A 49 2.28 11.42 -7.56
CA VAL A 49 2.30 12.06 -6.23
C VAL A 49 1.01 11.77 -5.46
N LEU A 50 -0.09 11.62 -6.18
CA LEU A 50 -1.42 11.35 -5.62
C LEU A 50 -1.99 10.12 -6.31
N ASP A 51 -2.54 9.22 -5.51
CA ASP A 51 -3.39 8.13 -5.99
C ASP A 51 -4.73 8.17 -5.28
N ILE A 52 -5.81 7.89 -6.02
CA ILE A 52 -7.18 7.86 -5.50
C ILE A 52 -7.65 6.42 -5.59
N CYS A 53 -7.67 5.73 -4.46
CA CYS A 53 -8.06 4.33 -4.38
C CYS A 53 -9.20 4.11 -3.37
N GLY A 54 -9.97 3.04 -3.59
CA GLY A 54 -10.91 2.55 -2.61
C GLY A 54 -10.17 1.78 -1.52
N GLN A 55 -10.52 2.06 -0.27
CA GLN A 55 -10.03 1.28 0.86
C GLN A 55 -11.07 0.24 1.26
N VAL A 56 -10.64 -1.01 1.38
CA VAL A 56 -11.47 -2.14 1.82
C VAL A 56 -11.08 -2.55 3.23
N ASP A 57 -12.07 -2.70 4.10
CA ASP A 57 -11.89 -3.28 5.43
C ASP A 57 -11.89 -4.81 5.29
N VAL A 58 -10.71 -5.41 5.31
CA VAL A 58 -10.55 -6.86 5.09
C VAL A 58 -11.18 -7.67 6.22
N GLU A 59 -11.29 -7.14 7.43
CA GLU A 59 -11.96 -7.83 8.55
C GLU A 59 -13.45 -8.08 8.28
N LYS A 60 -14.03 -7.26 7.37
CA LYS A 60 -15.43 -7.40 6.93
C LYS A 60 -15.59 -8.22 5.65
N LEU A 61 -14.51 -8.72 5.06
CA LEU A 61 -14.56 -9.62 3.91
C LEU A 61 -14.63 -11.07 4.39
N PRO A 62 -15.76 -11.78 4.20
CA PRO A 62 -15.87 -13.19 4.59
C PRO A 62 -14.78 -14.05 3.94
N GLY A 63 -14.18 -14.96 4.71
CA GLY A 63 -13.16 -15.88 4.23
C GLY A 63 -11.82 -15.25 3.87
N HIS A 64 -11.59 -13.97 4.17
CA HIS A 64 -10.32 -13.29 3.92
C HIS A 64 -9.60 -12.92 5.22
N THR A 65 -8.27 -12.93 5.18
CA THR A 65 -7.41 -12.57 6.31
C THR A 65 -6.17 -11.86 5.80
N LEU A 66 -5.71 -10.83 6.51
CA LEU A 66 -4.41 -10.22 6.27
C LEU A 66 -3.35 -10.87 7.16
N ALA A 67 -2.24 -11.28 6.55
CA ALA A 67 -1.06 -11.73 7.26
C ALA A 67 0.07 -10.72 7.08
N LEU A 68 0.82 -10.48 8.16
CA LEU A 68 2.06 -9.70 8.13
C LEU A 68 3.24 -10.66 8.15
N VAL A 69 4.03 -10.66 7.08
CA VAL A 69 5.19 -11.52 6.90
C VAL A 69 6.45 -10.68 6.96
N ALA A 70 7.19 -10.80 8.06
CA ALA A 70 8.45 -10.09 8.23
C ALA A 70 9.61 -10.93 7.67
N ILE A 71 10.48 -10.31 6.88
CA ILE A 71 11.55 -10.96 6.16
C ILE A 71 12.89 -10.36 6.58
N LYS A 72 13.88 -11.24 6.80
CA LYS A 72 15.28 -10.88 6.92
C LYS A 72 15.98 -11.26 5.61
N LEU A 73 16.52 -10.27 4.92
CA LEU A 73 17.25 -10.48 3.67
C LEU A 73 18.71 -10.84 3.93
N ARG A 74 19.31 -11.50 2.94
CA ARG A 74 20.77 -11.70 2.88
C ARG A 74 21.44 -10.69 1.97
N SER A 75 20.66 -10.08 1.08
CA SER A 75 21.09 -9.06 0.13
C SER A 75 20.96 -7.65 0.76
N PRO A 76 21.90 -6.72 0.48
CA PRO A 76 21.75 -5.32 0.85
C PRO A 76 20.77 -4.55 -0.06
N ASP A 77 20.37 -5.11 -1.20
CA ASP A 77 19.45 -4.49 -2.16
C ASP A 77 17.99 -4.62 -1.70
N LEU A 78 17.59 -3.77 -0.76
CA LEU A 78 16.23 -3.79 -0.20
C LEU A 78 15.17 -3.42 -1.23
N VAL A 79 15.50 -2.56 -2.20
CA VAL A 79 14.54 -2.06 -3.20
C VAL A 79 14.28 -3.13 -4.25
N GLY A 80 15.34 -3.69 -4.84
CA GLY A 80 15.22 -4.75 -5.85
C GLY A 80 14.54 -6.00 -5.29
N GLU A 81 14.92 -6.42 -4.08
CA GLU A 81 14.26 -7.54 -3.40
C GLU A 81 12.79 -7.20 -3.09
N GLY A 82 12.49 -5.98 -2.63
CA GLY A 82 11.13 -5.53 -2.37
C GLY A 82 10.25 -5.56 -3.63
N GLU A 83 10.80 -5.24 -4.79
CA GLU A 83 10.10 -5.33 -6.06
C GLU A 83 9.76 -6.78 -6.42
N VAL A 84 10.68 -7.71 -6.25
CA VAL A 84 10.42 -9.15 -6.44
C VAL A 84 9.26 -9.62 -5.57
N PHE A 85 9.25 -9.25 -4.29
CA PHE A 85 8.18 -9.64 -3.36
C PHE A 85 6.83 -9.00 -3.71
N SER A 86 6.82 -7.79 -4.27
CA SER A 86 5.59 -7.09 -4.64
C SER A 86 4.78 -7.79 -5.73
N HIS A 87 5.43 -8.64 -6.54
CA HIS A 87 4.80 -9.39 -7.62
C HIS A 87 4.26 -10.77 -7.20
N LEU A 88 4.48 -11.19 -5.96
CA LEU A 88 3.96 -12.45 -5.48
C LEU A 88 2.44 -12.40 -5.29
N ARG A 89 1.78 -13.51 -5.61
CA ARG A 89 0.32 -13.63 -5.42
C ARG A 89 -0.05 -13.35 -3.97
N GLY A 90 -1.07 -12.53 -3.77
CA GLY A 90 -1.60 -12.17 -2.46
C GLY A 90 -0.88 -11.01 -1.78
N VAL A 91 0.29 -10.59 -2.25
CA VAL A 91 0.99 -9.44 -1.66
C VAL A 91 0.27 -8.14 -2.03
N VAL A 92 -0.19 -7.42 -1.01
CA VAL A 92 -0.90 -6.14 -1.13
C VAL A 92 0.07 -4.96 -0.99
N SER A 93 1.07 -5.11 -0.12
CA SER A 93 2.09 -4.08 0.08
C SER A 93 3.39 -4.66 0.58
N VAL A 94 4.48 -3.96 0.27
CA VAL A 94 5.83 -4.24 0.76
C VAL A 94 6.36 -2.97 1.37
N ALA A 95 6.89 -3.05 2.59
CA ALA A 95 7.53 -1.91 3.24
C ALA A 95 8.90 -2.29 3.79
N VAL A 96 9.84 -1.34 3.71
CA VAL A 96 11.17 -1.48 4.31
C VAL A 96 11.06 -1.22 5.81
N LEU A 97 11.70 -2.07 6.60
CA LEU A 97 11.78 -1.93 8.04
C LEU A 97 13.21 -1.59 8.47
N THR A 98 13.32 -0.99 9.65
CA THR A 98 14.57 -0.85 10.37
C THR A 98 14.57 -1.77 11.59
N GLY A 99 15.69 -2.42 11.90
CA GLY A 99 15.84 -3.27 13.07
C GLY A 99 16.09 -4.74 12.73
N ARG A 100 15.32 -5.66 13.35
CA ARG A 100 15.54 -7.10 13.25
C ARG A 100 15.22 -7.68 11.85
N HIS A 101 14.24 -7.12 11.17
CA HIS A 101 13.80 -7.52 9.84
C HIS A 101 14.01 -6.38 8.86
N ASP A 102 14.13 -6.68 7.58
CA ASP A 102 14.44 -5.73 6.53
C ASP A 102 13.19 -5.34 5.74
N LEU A 103 12.27 -6.28 5.54
CA LEU A 103 11.00 -6.05 4.85
C LEU A 103 9.82 -6.60 5.66
N ILE A 104 8.67 -5.99 5.47
CA ILE A 104 7.38 -6.54 5.87
C ILE A 104 6.46 -6.58 4.66
N LEU A 105 5.84 -7.72 4.43
CA LEU A 105 4.80 -7.92 3.43
C LEU A 105 3.45 -7.92 4.12
N THR A 106 2.48 -7.23 3.54
CA THR A 106 1.07 -7.44 3.85
C THR A 106 0.51 -8.40 2.81
N VAL A 107 0.03 -9.57 3.25
CA VAL A 107 -0.45 -10.63 2.35
C VAL A 107 -1.93 -10.87 2.59
N LEU A 108 -2.73 -10.76 1.54
CA LEU A 108 -4.15 -11.11 1.57
C LEU A 108 -4.31 -12.60 1.31
N LEU A 109 -4.87 -13.29 2.27
CA LEU A 109 -5.16 -14.73 2.24
C LEU A 109 -6.66 -14.95 2.15
N ASN A 110 -7.07 -16.12 1.66
CA ASN A 110 -8.46 -16.58 1.66
C ASN A 110 -8.52 -18.10 1.87
N GLU A 111 -9.74 -18.68 1.80
CA GLU A 111 -9.96 -20.12 2.04
C GLU A 111 -9.20 -21.02 1.04
N GLU A 112 -9.02 -20.55 -0.22
CA GLU A 112 -8.34 -21.30 -1.28
C GLU A 112 -6.83 -21.01 -1.34
N PHE A 113 -6.39 -19.96 -0.69
CA PHE A 113 -5.00 -19.49 -0.69
C PHE A 113 -4.59 -19.10 0.72
N GLY A 114 -4.15 -20.08 1.48
CA GLY A 114 -3.72 -19.92 2.86
C GLY A 114 -2.24 -19.55 3.00
N LEU A 115 -1.84 -19.33 4.24
CA LEU A 115 -0.44 -18.97 4.57
C LEU A 115 0.56 -20.06 4.14
N LEU A 116 0.17 -21.32 4.23
CA LEU A 116 1.00 -22.44 3.78
C LEU A 116 1.20 -22.37 2.26
N ASP A 117 0.14 -22.13 1.50
CA ASP A 117 0.23 -21.99 0.04
C ASP A 117 1.10 -20.80 -0.36
N PHE A 118 0.97 -19.69 0.35
CA PHE A 118 1.85 -18.56 0.13
C PHE A 118 3.33 -18.93 0.31
N TYR A 119 3.69 -19.61 1.39
CA TYR A 119 5.08 -20.00 1.63
C TYR A 119 5.60 -21.05 0.63
N THR A 120 4.79 -22.06 0.30
CA THR A 120 5.24 -23.16 -0.57
C THR A 120 5.23 -22.81 -2.04
N ASN A 121 4.23 -22.04 -2.51
CA ASN A 121 4.00 -21.80 -3.93
C ASN A 121 4.46 -20.42 -4.40
N GLU A 122 4.51 -19.43 -3.52
CA GLU A 122 4.91 -18.07 -3.89
C GLU A 122 6.27 -17.70 -3.30
N PHE A 123 6.38 -17.71 -1.98
CA PHE A 123 7.60 -17.28 -1.31
C PHE A 123 8.84 -18.10 -1.70
N SER A 124 8.67 -19.41 -1.91
CA SER A 124 9.76 -20.29 -2.34
C SER A 124 10.39 -19.90 -3.67
N LYS A 125 9.65 -19.21 -4.55
CA LYS A 125 10.15 -18.73 -5.85
C LYS A 125 11.24 -17.66 -5.71
N THR A 126 11.27 -16.96 -4.59
CA THR A 126 12.24 -15.88 -4.35
C THR A 126 13.62 -16.39 -3.92
N GLY A 127 13.75 -17.67 -3.56
CA GLY A 127 14.99 -18.23 -3.02
C GLY A 127 15.36 -17.74 -1.62
N CYS A 128 14.53 -16.89 -1.01
CA CYS A 128 14.71 -16.42 0.36
C CYS A 128 14.21 -17.46 1.37
N LEU A 129 14.89 -17.57 2.52
CA LEU A 129 14.39 -18.35 3.64
C LEU A 129 13.53 -17.45 4.53
N PRO A 130 12.28 -17.83 4.85
CA PRO A 130 11.47 -17.06 5.76
C PRO A 130 12.10 -17.03 7.15
N SER A 131 12.19 -15.89 7.76
CA SER A 131 12.30 -15.82 9.22
C SER A 131 11.00 -16.37 9.81
N LYS A 132 11.08 -17.10 10.94
CA LYS A 132 9.90 -17.70 11.59
C LYS A 132 8.72 -16.75 11.55
N PRO A 133 7.50 -17.20 11.15
CA PRO A 133 6.33 -16.34 11.08
C PRO A 133 6.10 -15.69 12.44
N LEU A 134 5.85 -14.38 12.44
CA LEU A 134 5.25 -13.71 13.59
C LEU A 134 3.92 -14.42 13.81
N SER A 135 3.77 -15.08 14.95
CA SER A 135 2.50 -15.70 15.35
C SER A 135 1.37 -14.71 15.13
N SER A 136 0.33 -15.15 14.43
CA SER A 136 -0.88 -14.39 14.20
C SER A 136 -1.26 -13.61 15.45
N ILE A 137 -1.50 -12.30 15.27
CA ILE A 137 -2.20 -11.51 16.28
C ILE A 137 -3.64 -12.07 16.29
N ARG A 138 -3.85 -13.14 17.05
CA ARG A 138 -5.17 -13.54 17.52
C ARG A 138 -5.31 -13.00 18.93
N ASP A 139 -6.45 -12.36 19.10
CA ASP A 139 -7.17 -12.16 20.33
C ASP A 139 -6.61 -11.16 21.34
N SER A 140 -7.27 -10.01 21.32
CA SER A 140 -7.79 -9.48 22.59
C SER A 140 -9.23 -9.09 22.37
N ALA A 141 -10.11 -9.96 22.83
CA ALA A 141 -11.51 -9.69 23.07
C ALA A 141 -11.66 -8.58 24.10
#